data_e5b1c558a4aea7167b9bd404cd44c6ad
#
_entry.id   e5b1c558a4aea7167b9bd404cd44c6ad
#
_cell.length_a   1.000
_cell.length_b   1.000
_cell.length_c   1.000
_cell.angle_alpha   90.00
_cell.angle_beta   90.00
_cell.angle_gamma   90.00
#
_symmetry.space_group_name_H-M   'P 1'
#
loop_
_entity.id
_entity.type
_entity.pdbx_description
1 polymer ?
#
loop_
_entity_poly.entity_id
_entity_poly.type
_entity_poly.pdbx_seq_one_letter_code
_entity_poly.pdbx_strand_id
1 'polypeptide(L)' 'MQEYSQQLASAIKRARLDLGLTQEQVAEKSGTDVRTIINMEQGRGNPKLETLFPLIRALKIDAREIFDATAKLDSPSI' A
#
# COMPACT_ATOMS: atom_id res chain seq x y z
N MET A 1 -13.53 -2.98 6.37
CA MET A 1 -13.06 -2.78 5.15
C MET A 1 -12.50 -1.46 4.98
N GLN A 2 -13.15 -0.40 5.37
CA GLN A 2 -12.64 0.92 5.18
C GLN A 2 -11.40 1.14 6.00
N GLU A 3 -11.32 0.60 7.21
CA GLU A 3 -10.14 0.76 8.03
C GLU A 3 -8.91 0.14 7.40
N TYR A 4 -9.07 -1.04 6.83
CA TYR A 4 -7.95 -1.70 6.20
C TYR A 4 -7.46 -0.89 5.00
N SER A 5 -8.39 -0.39 4.19
CA SER A 5 -8.01 0.40 3.04
C SER A 5 -7.31 1.69 3.45
N GLN A 6 -7.75 2.30 4.54
CA GLN A 6 -7.14 3.52 5.02
C GLN A 6 -5.73 3.28 5.54
N GLN A 7 -5.53 2.18 6.25
CA GLN A 7 -4.22 1.86 6.76
C GLN A 7 -3.25 1.53 5.65
N LEU A 8 -3.72 0.79 4.65
CA LEU A 8 -2.90 0.50 3.50
C LEU A 8 -2.53 1.78 2.77
N ALA A 9 -3.51 2.67 2.59
CA ALA A 9 -3.28 3.93 1.91
C ALA A 9 -2.23 4.75 2.64
N SER A 10 -2.33 4.82 3.96
CA SER A 10 -1.37 5.58 4.75
C SER A 10 0.03 4.99 4.66
N ALA A 11 0.14 3.68 4.69
CA ALA A 11 1.44 3.03 4.64
C ALA A 11 2.12 3.29 3.30
N ILE A 12 1.35 3.20 2.22
CA ILE A 12 1.90 3.41 0.89
C ILE A 12 2.33 4.86 0.72
N LYS A 13 1.48 5.79 1.13
CA LYS A 13 1.81 7.20 0.97
C LYS A 13 3.00 7.58 1.82
N ARG A 14 3.06 7.11 3.06
CA ARG A 14 4.17 7.42 3.94
C ARG A 14 5.48 6.88 3.38
N ALA A 15 5.47 5.63 2.92
CA ALA A 15 6.68 5.04 2.36
C ALA A 15 7.15 5.81 1.14
N ARG A 16 6.20 6.20 0.30
CA ARG A 16 6.55 6.98 -0.90
C ARG A 16 7.20 8.30 -0.52
N LEU A 17 6.60 9.01 0.42
CA LEU A 17 7.12 10.31 0.83
C LEU A 17 8.47 10.17 1.51
N ASP A 18 8.65 9.11 2.31
CA ASP A 18 9.92 8.87 2.99
C ASP A 18 11.04 8.63 1.97
N LEU A 19 10.72 8.06 0.84
CA LEU A 19 11.71 7.82 -0.21
C LEU A 19 11.84 9.00 -1.14
N GLY A 20 11.05 10.04 -0.96
CA GLY A 20 11.12 11.22 -1.79
C GLY A 20 10.62 10.99 -3.20
N LEU A 21 9.66 10.11 -3.37
CA LEU A 21 9.18 9.76 -4.71
C LEU A 21 7.85 10.39 -5.00
N THR A 22 7.62 10.69 -6.28
CA THR A 22 6.30 11.12 -6.74
C THR A 22 5.45 9.90 -7.00
N GLN A 23 4.14 10.12 -7.15
CA GLN A 23 3.24 9.02 -7.48
C GLN A 23 3.62 8.40 -8.82
N GLU A 24 4.02 9.24 -9.78
CA GLU A 24 4.43 8.73 -11.08
C GLU A 24 5.68 7.87 -10.98
N GLN A 25 6.61 8.26 -10.12
CA GLN A 25 7.83 7.49 -9.95
C GLN A 25 7.54 6.13 -9.32
N VAL A 26 6.63 6.10 -8.37
CA VAL A 26 6.24 4.83 -7.76
C VAL A 26 5.56 3.94 -8.79
N ALA A 27 4.69 4.52 -9.60
CA ALA A 27 4.01 3.75 -10.62
C ALA A 27 5.02 3.13 -11.57
N GLU A 28 6.02 3.90 -11.96
CA GLU A 28 7.02 3.40 -12.87
C GLU A 28 7.86 2.31 -12.23
N LYS A 29 8.28 2.50 -11.00
CA LYS A 29 9.12 1.51 -10.33
C LYS A 29 8.38 0.20 -10.07
N SER A 30 7.10 0.27 -9.84
CA SER A 30 6.32 -0.91 -9.52
C SER A 30 5.64 -1.52 -10.73
N GLY A 31 5.74 -0.87 -11.88
CA GLY A 31 5.08 -1.37 -13.08
C GLY A 31 3.57 -1.22 -13.00
N THR A 32 3.11 -0.24 -12.23
CA THR A 32 1.69 -0.04 -12.00
C THR A 32 1.27 1.29 -12.60
N ASP A 33 0.00 1.39 -12.96
CA ASP A 33 -0.55 2.62 -13.49
C ASP A 33 -0.62 3.67 -12.39
N VAL A 34 -0.32 4.92 -12.72
CA VAL A 34 -0.31 5.97 -11.71
C VAL A 34 -1.70 6.19 -11.12
N ARG A 35 -2.74 5.98 -11.92
CA ARG A 35 -4.10 6.12 -11.41
C ARG A 35 -4.36 5.11 -10.30
N THR A 36 -3.80 3.92 -10.42
CA THR A 36 -3.92 2.91 -9.37
C THR A 36 -3.25 3.39 -8.10
N ILE A 37 -2.07 4.00 -8.21
CA ILE A 37 -1.37 4.53 -7.04
C ILE A 37 -2.20 5.61 -6.37
N ILE A 38 -2.75 6.52 -7.17
CA ILE A 38 -3.57 7.59 -6.63
C ILE A 38 -4.78 7.03 -5.87
N ASN A 39 -5.46 6.06 -6.47
CA ASN A 39 -6.62 5.48 -5.82
C ASN A 39 -6.24 4.77 -4.53
N MET A 40 -5.12 4.06 -4.54
CA MET A 40 -4.70 3.35 -3.34
C MET A 40 -4.36 4.31 -2.21
N GLU A 41 -3.71 5.43 -2.54
CA GLU A 41 -3.35 6.39 -1.51
C GLU A 41 -4.56 7.14 -0.96
N GLN A 42 -5.65 7.12 -1.69
CA GLN A 42 -6.90 7.72 -1.22
C GLN A 42 -7.80 6.70 -0.53
N GLY A 43 -7.32 5.50 -0.36
CA GLY A 43 -8.11 4.47 0.30
C GLY A 43 -9.21 3.91 -0.55
N ARG A 44 -9.09 4.05 -1.86
CA ARG A 44 -10.09 3.54 -2.78
C ARG A 44 -9.57 2.34 -3.52
N GLY A 45 -10.48 1.55 -4.01
CA GLY A 45 -10.11 0.40 -4.83
C GLY A 45 -9.78 -0.80 -3.98
N ASN A 46 -9.47 -1.86 -4.65
CA ASN A 46 -9.23 -3.14 -4.02
C ASN A 46 -8.06 -3.79 -4.74
N PRO A 47 -6.85 -3.40 -4.40
CA PRO A 47 -5.69 -3.87 -5.17
C PRO A 47 -5.52 -5.37 -5.05
N LYS A 48 -5.17 -5.99 -6.17
CA LYS A 48 -4.89 -7.41 -6.17
C LYS A 48 -3.48 -7.65 -5.66
N LEU A 49 -3.23 -8.86 -5.22
CA LEU A 49 -1.92 -9.20 -4.72
C LEU A 49 -0.84 -8.98 -5.76
N GLU A 50 -1.16 -9.27 -7.02
CA GLU A 50 -0.18 -9.09 -8.08
C GLU A 50 0.17 -7.63 -8.29
N THR A 51 -0.69 -6.71 -7.86
CA THR A 51 -0.38 -5.29 -7.90
C THR A 51 0.34 -4.87 -6.62
N LEU A 52 -0.06 -5.43 -5.51
CA LEU A 52 0.44 -5.02 -4.22
C LEU A 52 1.88 -5.46 -3.97
N PHE A 53 2.23 -6.67 -4.37
CA PHE A 53 3.57 -7.18 -4.10
C PHE A 53 4.66 -6.35 -4.78
N PRO A 54 4.58 -6.04 -6.08
CA PRO A 54 5.59 -5.19 -6.68
C PRO A 54 5.67 -3.81 -6.04
N LEU A 55 4.53 -3.31 -5.59
CA LEU A 55 4.47 -2.00 -4.96
C LEU A 55 5.19 -2.03 -3.61
N ILE A 56 4.94 -3.06 -2.83
CA ILE A 56 5.59 -3.21 -1.54
C ILE A 56 7.10 -3.28 -1.73
N ARG A 57 7.55 -4.00 -2.74
CA ARG A 57 8.97 -4.12 -3.02
C ARG A 57 9.56 -2.79 -3.47
N ALA A 58 8.86 -2.09 -4.33
CA ALA A 58 9.36 -0.82 -4.85
C ALA A 58 9.48 0.22 -3.74
N LEU A 59 8.57 0.18 -2.78
CA LEU A 59 8.56 1.13 -1.69
C LEU A 59 9.34 0.65 -0.48
N LYS A 60 9.88 -0.56 -0.54
CA LYS A 60 10.67 -1.13 0.55
C LYS A 60 9.88 -1.15 1.86
N ILE A 61 8.60 -1.43 1.75
CA ILE A 61 7.75 -1.50 2.92
C ILE A 61 7.96 -2.84 3.60
N ASP A 62 8.08 -2.82 4.91
CA ASP A 62 8.11 -4.04 5.67
C ASP A 62 6.70 -4.61 5.64
N ALA A 63 6.56 -5.82 5.14
CA ALA A 63 5.25 -6.43 5.01
C ALA A 63 4.53 -6.49 6.35
N ARG A 64 5.28 -6.54 7.45
CA ARG A 64 4.64 -6.58 8.75
C ARG A 64 3.85 -5.32 9.06
N GLU A 65 4.24 -4.19 8.48
CA GLU A 65 3.49 -2.96 8.72
C GLU A 65 2.07 -3.08 8.21
N ILE A 66 1.90 -3.75 7.09
CA ILE A 66 0.58 -3.91 6.50
C ILE A 66 -0.18 -5.05 7.15
N PHE A 67 0.50 -6.17 7.36
CA PHE A 67 -0.18 -7.34 7.91
C PHE A 67 -0.49 -7.17 9.39
N ASP A 68 0.31 -6.40 10.12
CA ASP A 68 0.01 -6.13 11.50
C ASP A 68 -1.29 -5.35 11.64
N ALA A 69 -1.50 -4.39 10.76
CA ALA A 69 -2.73 -3.63 10.79
C ALA A 69 -3.90 -4.56 10.54
N THR A 70 -3.75 -5.49 9.61
CA THR A 70 -4.80 -6.43 9.32
C THR A 70 -5.00 -7.38 10.47
N ALA A 71 -3.94 -7.80 11.09
CA ALA A 71 -4.04 -8.73 12.19
C ALA A 71 -4.75 -8.13 13.37
N LYS A 72 -4.58 -6.84 13.59
CA LYS A 72 -5.29 -6.19 14.67
C LYS A 72 -6.78 -6.25 14.46
N LEU A 73 -7.21 -6.11 13.23
CA LEU A 73 -8.61 -6.20 12.93
C LEU A 73 -9.11 -7.60 13.11
N ASP A 74 -8.28 -8.57 12.79
CA ASP A 74 -8.68 -9.92 12.82
C ASP A 74 -8.51 -10.55 14.08
N SER A 75 -7.75 -10.22 14.78
CA SER A 75 -7.46 -10.63 16.00
C SER A 75 -7.87 -11.90 16.32
N PRO A 76 -7.73 -12.68 16.24
CA PRO A 76 -8.01 -13.74 16.57
C PRO A 76 -7.49 -14.39 17.28
N SER A 77 -7.40 -14.56 17.52
CA SER A 77 -7.05 -15.07 18.15
C SER A 77 -6.70 -16.11 18.14
N ILE A 78 -6.64 -16.59 17.82
CA ILE A 78 -6.39 -17.70 17.84
C ILE A 78 -5.99 -18.02 18.46
#